data_12a88dd5655f25c882624f7bcd793c8e
#
_entry.id   12a88dd5655f25c882624f7bcd793c8e
#
_cell.length_a   1.000
_cell.length_b   1.000
_cell.length_c   1.000
_cell.angle_alpha   90.00
_cell.angle_beta   90.00
_cell.angle_gamma   90.00
#
_symmetry.space_group_name_H-M   'P 1'
#
loop_
_entity.id
_entity.type
_entity.pdbx_description
1 polymer ?
#
loop_
_entity_poly.entity_id
_entity_poly.type
_entity_poly.pdbx_seq_one_letter_code
_entity_poly.pdbx_strand_id
1 'polypeptide(L)'
;MLIHLKPEEIIAAAHHAAVRQSAKAVRTELGQIKNHKISNQSDFAVNYAGLLGEYAVARSINAKVDTALMIAGDGGTDMVLNGNTIQVKTNMMPENVLIFNQLEHFNTDWAILCSIESASSVAIHGFISKGKFAKTYHRHDWGYGNRYCVKAEALAPIEKFYEAIGLT
;
A
#
# COMPACT_ATOMS: atom_id res chain seq x y z
N MET A 1 -1.70 9.67 -11.88
CA MET A 1 -3.18 9.65 -12.10
C MET A 1 -3.89 10.05 -10.81
N LEU A 2 -4.84 11.01 -10.85
CA LEU A 2 -5.64 11.40 -9.68
C LEU A 2 -6.98 10.64 -9.69
N ILE A 3 -7.32 10.01 -8.57
CA ILE A 3 -8.57 9.25 -8.39
C ILE A 3 -9.41 9.95 -7.31
N HIS A 4 -10.65 10.28 -7.64
CA HIS A 4 -11.63 10.77 -6.68
C HIS A 4 -12.46 9.59 -6.18
N LEU A 5 -12.33 9.26 -4.91
CA LEU A 5 -13.07 8.18 -4.26
C LEU A 5 -14.54 8.56 -4.09
N LYS A 6 -15.42 7.56 -4.21
CA LYS A 6 -16.83 7.71 -3.90
C LYS A 6 -17.08 7.68 -2.39
N PRO A 7 -18.16 8.31 -1.89
CA PRO A 7 -18.47 8.28 -0.46
C PRO A 7 -18.50 6.88 0.14
N GLU A 8 -19.07 5.91 -0.58
CA GLU A 8 -19.14 4.51 -0.14
C GLU A 8 -17.76 3.85 -0.01
N GLU A 9 -16.80 4.19 -0.87
CA GLU A 9 -15.42 3.69 -0.80
C GLU A 9 -14.68 4.28 0.41
N ILE A 10 -14.90 5.56 0.70
CA ILE A 10 -14.34 6.26 1.87
C ILE A 10 -14.89 5.65 3.17
N ILE A 11 -16.21 5.42 3.24
CA ILE A 11 -16.85 4.80 4.39
C ILE A 11 -16.34 3.37 4.59
N ALA A 12 -16.22 2.58 3.52
CA ALA A 12 -15.70 1.23 3.56
C ALA A 12 -14.24 1.22 4.05
N ALA A 13 -13.38 2.12 3.57
CA ALA A 13 -12.01 2.26 4.02
C ALA A 13 -11.93 2.58 5.52
N ALA A 14 -12.75 3.51 6.01
CA ALA A 14 -12.80 3.87 7.43
C ALA A 14 -13.27 2.69 8.31
N HIS A 15 -14.30 1.97 7.87
CA HIS A 15 -14.79 0.77 8.56
C HIS A 15 -13.69 -0.30 8.67
N HIS A 16 -13.05 -0.65 7.56
CA HIS A 16 -11.99 -1.66 7.54
C HIS A 16 -10.76 -1.23 8.35
N ALA A 17 -10.40 0.07 8.36
CA ALA A 17 -9.33 0.58 9.19
C ALA A 17 -9.62 0.39 10.68
N ALA A 18 -10.86 0.67 11.11
CA ALA A 18 -11.29 0.46 12.49
C ALA A 18 -11.24 -1.02 12.89
N VAL A 19 -11.68 -1.92 12.00
CA VAL A 19 -11.63 -3.37 12.24
C VAL A 19 -10.18 -3.88 12.31
N ARG A 20 -9.31 -3.48 11.39
CA ARG A 20 -7.86 -3.82 11.42
C ARG A 20 -7.20 -3.34 12.72
N GLN A 21 -7.52 -2.13 13.17
CA GLN A 21 -7.00 -1.59 14.44
C GLN A 21 -7.47 -2.40 15.66
N SER A 22 -8.76 -2.73 15.71
CA SER A 22 -9.31 -3.53 16.83
C SER A 22 -8.69 -4.93 16.87
N ALA A 23 -8.54 -5.59 15.72
CA ALA A 23 -7.88 -6.89 15.64
C ALA A 23 -6.41 -6.82 16.10
N LYS A 24 -5.68 -5.76 15.74
CA LYS A 24 -4.29 -5.53 16.20
C LYS A 24 -4.24 -5.33 17.73
N ALA A 25 -5.16 -4.56 18.31
CA ALA A 25 -5.21 -4.32 19.75
C ALA A 25 -5.40 -5.64 20.51
N VAL A 26 -6.38 -6.46 20.14
CA VAL A 26 -6.61 -7.78 20.73
C VAL A 26 -5.38 -8.69 20.65
N ARG A 27 -4.73 -8.74 19.49
CA ARG A 27 -3.51 -9.58 19.30
C ARG A 27 -2.34 -9.09 20.14
N THR A 28 -2.24 -7.78 20.37
CA THR A 28 -1.22 -7.20 21.24
C THR A 28 -1.48 -7.59 22.69
N GLU A 29 -2.72 -7.50 23.18
CA GLU A 29 -3.12 -7.92 24.51
C GLU A 29 -2.88 -9.41 24.75
N LEU A 30 -3.11 -10.24 23.73
CA LEU A 30 -2.84 -11.69 23.78
C LEU A 30 -1.34 -12.04 23.64
N GLY A 31 -0.44 -11.05 23.51
CA GLY A 31 1.00 -11.26 23.37
C GLY A 31 1.42 -11.89 22.01
N GLN A 32 0.51 -11.95 21.05
CA GLN A 32 0.76 -12.56 19.73
C GLN A 32 1.61 -11.67 18.82
N ILE A 33 1.59 -10.35 19.03
CA ILE A 33 2.39 -9.37 18.30
C ILE A 33 2.99 -8.33 19.24
N LYS A 34 4.18 -7.85 18.89
CA LYS A 34 4.82 -6.72 19.59
C LYS A 34 4.38 -5.40 18.95
N ASN A 35 3.95 -4.45 19.76
CA ASN A 35 3.57 -3.12 19.29
C ASN A 35 4.82 -2.26 19.12
N HIS A 36 5.41 -2.22 17.92
CA HIS A 36 6.50 -1.32 17.58
C HIS A 36 5.93 -0.07 16.88
N LYS A 37 5.67 0.98 17.63
CA LYS A 37 5.35 2.29 17.05
C LYS A 37 6.62 2.93 16.52
N ILE A 38 6.68 3.16 15.20
CA ILE A 38 7.79 3.83 14.52
C ILE A 38 7.45 5.31 14.23
N SER A 39 6.18 5.72 14.37
CA SER A 39 5.74 7.09 14.08
C SER A 39 4.78 7.62 15.15
N ASN A 40 4.65 8.97 15.23
CA ASN A 40 3.66 9.66 16.06
C ASN A 40 2.23 9.58 15.51
N GLN A 41 2.03 8.93 14.35
CA GLN A 41 0.71 8.77 13.75
C GLN A 41 -0.08 7.67 14.44
N SER A 42 -1.40 7.83 14.52
CA SER A 42 -2.26 6.77 15.04
C SER A 42 -2.29 5.57 14.08
N ASP A 43 -2.36 4.37 14.62
CA ASP A 43 -2.51 3.15 13.81
C ASP A 43 -3.74 3.21 12.89
N PHE A 44 -4.81 3.88 13.35
CA PHE A 44 -6.00 4.12 12.52
C PHE A 44 -5.66 4.97 11.29
N ALA A 45 -4.97 6.10 11.46
CA ALA A 45 -4.63 6.99 10.35
C ALA A 45 -3.77 6.28 9.30
N VAL A 46 -2.79 5.47 9.73
CA VAL A 46 -1.93 4.67 8.83
C VAL A 46 -2.75 3.63 8.07
N ASN A 47 -3.59 2.86 8.76
CA ASN A 47 -4.46 1.85 8.14
C ASN A 47 -5.48 2.49 7.19
N TYR A 48 -6.06 3.62 7.59
CA TYR A 48 -7.05 4.34 6.78
C TYR A 48 -6.43 4.88 5.50
N ALA A 49 -5.27 5.54 5.57
CA ALA A 49 -4.55 6.01 4.39
C ALA A 49 -4.17 4.84 3.45
N GLY A 50 -3.70 3.73 4.00
CA GLY A 50 -3.42 2.52 3.23
C GLY A 50 -4.64 2.05 2.44
N LEU A 51 -5.79 1.91 3.12
CA LEU A 51 -7.03 1.47 2.50
C LEU A 51 -7.58 2.45 1.45
N LEU A 52 -7.46 3.77 1.65
CA LEU A 52 -7.82 4.73 0.61
C LEU A 52 -6.99 4.50 -0.67
N GLY A 53 -5.69 4.22 -0.53
CA GLY A 53 -4.82 3.84 -1.65
C GLY A 53 -5.27 2.55 -2.32
N GLU A 54 -5.57 1.51 -1.54
CA GLU A 54 -6.06 0.22 -2.05
C GLU A 54 -7.37 0.41 -2.86
N TYR A 55 -8.34 1.18 -2.36
CA TYR A 55 -9.59 1.49 -3.09
C TYR A 55 -9.34 2.30 -4.37
N ALA A 56 -8.43 3.27 -4.33
CA ALA A 56 -8.09 4.06 -5.51
C ALA A 56 -7.45 3.19 -6.61
N VAL A 57 -6.51 2.33 -6.24
CA VAL A 57 -5.88 1.40 -7.17
C VAL A 57 -6.90 0.40 -7.72
N ALA A 58 -7.68 -0.25 -6.85
CA ALA A 58 -8.71 -1.21 -7.26
C ALA A 58 -9.66 -0.61 -8.30
N ARG A 59 -10.08 0.64 -8.08
CA ARG A 59 -10.92 1.37 -9.03
C ARG A 59 -10.21 1.67 -10.36
N SER A 60 -8.92 2.04 -10.30
CA SER A 60 -8.15 2.40 -11.51
C SER A 60 -7.85 1.20 -12.42
N ILE A 61 -7.70 0.01 -11.84
CA ILE A 61 -7.39 -1.23 -12.56
C ILE A 61 -8.55 -2.23 -12.56
N ASN A 62 -9.77 -1.79 -12.22
CA ASN A 62 -10.99 -2.62 -12.15
C ASN A 62 -10.80 -3.93 -11.38
N ALA A 63 -10.06 -3.88 -10.26
CA ALA A 63 -9.84 -4.99 -9.34
C ALA A 63 -10.75 -4.86 -8.11
N LYS A 64 -10.74 -5.87 -7.25
CA LYS A 64 -11.42 -5.84 -5.94
C LYS A 64 -10.37 -5.69 -4.85
N VAL A 65 -10.66 -4.85 -3.85
CA VAL A 65 -9.87 -4.76 -2.62
C VAL A 65 -10.05 -6.07 -1.84
N ASP A 66 -8.96 -6.65 -1.38
CA ASP A 66 -9.04 -7.77 -0.43
C ASP A 66 -9.41 -7.24 0.95
N THR A 67 -10.64 -7.56 1.37
CA THR A 67 -11.18 -7.17 2.67
C THR A 67 -11.11 -8.29 3.70
N ALA A 68 -10.48 -9.43 3.36
CA ALA A 68 -10.35 -10.55 4.27
C ALA A 68 -9.49 -10.15 5.49
N LEU A 69 -10.06 -10.36 6.67
CA LEU A 69 -9.34 -10.20 7.94
C LEU A 69 -8.49 -11.45 8.16
N MET A 70 -7.28 -11.43 7.69
CA MET A 70 -6.32 -12.47 8.03
C MET A 70 -5.78 -12.23 9.44
N ILE A 71 -6.03 -13.17 10.35
CA ILE A 71 -5.53 -13.15 11.73
C ILE A 71 -4.00 -13.13 11.76
N ALA A 72 -3.34 -13.68 10.73
CA ALA A 72 -1.88 -13.74 10.62
C ALA A 72 -1.25 -12.56 9.85
N GLY A 73 -2.05 -11.60 9.35
CA GLY A 73 -1.65 -10.64 8.33
C GLY A 73 -1.75 -11.27 6.92
N ASP A 74 -2.02 -10.44 5.94
CA ASP A 74 -2.24 -10.84 4.54
C ASP A 74 -0.95 -11.13 3.74
N GLY A 75 0.19 -11.24 4.44
CA GLY A 75 1.48 -11.40 3.77
C GLY A 75 1.89 -10.20 2.91
N GLY A 76 1.14 -9.07 3.00
CA GLY A 76 1.39 -7.85 2.23
C GLY A 76 0.77 -7.85 0.83
N THR A 77 -0.11 -8.79 0.50
CA THR A 77 -0.88 -8.79 -0.74
C THR A 77 -2.20 -8.06 -0.52
N ASP A 78 -2.40 -6.93 -1.19
CA ASP A 78 -3.60 -6.09 -1.04
C ASP A 78 -4.67 -6.45 -2.07
N MET A 79 -4.26 -7.01 -3.22
CA MET A 79 -5.17 -7.50 -4.26
C MET A 79 -4.50 -8.49 -5.21
N VAL A 80 -5.32 -9.24 -5.93
CA VAL A 80 -4.89 -10.15 -6.99
C VAL A 80 -5.65 -9.83 -8.27
N LEU A 81 -4.93 -9.68 -9.39
CA LEU A 81 -5.50 -9.46 -10.71
C LEU A 81 -4.82 -10.37 -11.73
N ASN A 82 -5.61 -11.21 -12.40
CA ASN A 82 -5.12 -12.19 -13.39
C ASN A 82 -3.93 -13.04 -12.87
N GLY A 83 -4.03 -13.52 -11.61
CA GLY A 83 -2.97 -14.32 -10.97
C GLY A 83 -1.75 -13.52 -10.50
N ASN A 84 -1.68 -12.22 -10.80
CA ASN A 84 -0.61 -11.34 -10.30
C ASN A 84 -0.98 -10.81 -8.92
N THR A 85 -0.05 -10.90 -7.98
CA THR A 85 -0.17 -10.34 -6.63
C THR A 85 0.31 -8.89 -6.61
N ILE A 86 -0.46 -8.02 -5.95
CA ILE A 86 -0.23 -6.57 -5.95
C ILE A 86 -0.21 -6.06 -4.51
N GLN A 87 0.80 -5.26 -4.17
CA GLN A 87 0.89 -4.50 -2.93
C GLN A 87 0.76 -3.01 -3.23
N VAL A 88 -0.08 -2.31 -2.46
CA VAL A 88 -0.24 -0.85 -2.53
C VAL A 88 0.50 -0.22 -1.37
N LYS A 89 1.31 0.78 -1.66
CA LYS A 89 1.99 1.60 -0.66
C LYS A 89 1.48 3.03 -0.75
N THR A 90 0.81 3.48 0.30
CA THR A 90 0.29 4.84 0.38
C THR A 90 1.23 5.69 1.22
N ASN A 91 1.85 6.67 0.59
CA ASN A 91 2.76 7.60 1.24
C ASN A 91 1.99 8.83 1.76
N MET A 92 2.31 9.21 3.00
CA MET A 92 1.81 10.44 3.63
C MET A 92 2.94 11.47 3.83
N MET A 93 4.14 11.19 3.30
CA MET A 93 5.28 12.10 3.33
C MET A 93 5.25 13.03 2.11
N PRO A 94 5.88 14.23 2.18
CA PRO A 94 5.97 15.15 1.04
C PRO A 94 6.66 14.55 -0.19
N GLU A 95 7.57 13.61 0.04
CA GLU A 95 8.32 12.94 -1.03
C GLU A 95 7.57 11.72 -1.53
N ASN A 96 7.30 11.67 -2.83
CA ASN A 96 6.66 10.53 -3.48
C ASN A 96 7.67 9.40 -3.70
N VAL A 97 7.88 8.58 -2.67
CA VAL A 97 8.87 7.50 -2.64
C VAL A 97 8.21 6.19 -2.24
N LEU A 98 8.41 5.16 -3.04
CA LEU A 98 8.02 3.78 -2.69
C LEU A 98 9.06 3.21 -1.72
N ILE A 99 8.63 2.81 -0.51
CA ILE A 99 9.52 2.42 0.57
C ILE A 99 9.18 1.01 1.07
N PHE A 100 10.23 0.20 1.24
CA PHE A 100 10.18 -1.08 1.96
C PHE A 100 11.20 -1.08 3.09
N ASN A 101 10.80 -1.56 4.26
CA ASN A 101 11.69 -1.67 5.42
C ASN A 101 12.79 -2.71 5.20
N GLN A 102 12.46 -3.80 4.52
CA GLN A 102 13.36 -4.89 4.12
C GLN A 102 12.98 -5.34 2.72
N LEU A 103 13.92 -5.91 1.97
CA LEU A 103 13.65 -6.39 0.60
C LEU A 103 12.61 -7.51 0.58
N GLU A 104 12.62 -8.35 1.62
CA GLU A 104 11.70 -9.48 1.79
C GLU A 104 10.25 -9.03 1.98
N HIS A 105 10.03 -7.77 2.43
CA HIS A 105 8.69 -7.19 2.57
C HIS A 105 8.05 -6.86 1.21
N PHE A 106 8.83 -6.82 0.12
CA PHE A 106 8.29 -6.84 -1.23
C PHE A 106 8.13 -8.30 -1.69
N ASN A 107 7.09 -8.97 -1.22
CA ASN A 107 6.82 -10.39 -1.48
C ASN A 107 5.77 -10.64 -2.57
N THR A 108 5.20 -9.58 -3.14
CA THR A 108 4.25 -9.61 -4.27
C THR A 108 4.97 -9.49 -5.62
N ASP A 109 4.23 -9.71 -6.73
CA ASP A 109 4.77 -9.54 -8.09
C ASP A 109 4.97 -8.06 -8.43
N TRP A 110 4.03 -7.21 -7.94
CA TRP A 110 3.96 -5.79 -8.24
C TRP A 110 3.72 -4.95 -6.99
N ALA A 111 4.28 -3.75 -7.00
CA ALA A 111 3.97 -2.70 -6.01
C ALA A 111 3.50 -1.44 -6.73
N ILE A 112 2.49 -0.76 -6.16
CA ILE A 112 1.91 0.48 -6.65
C ILE A 112 2.06 1.56 -5.58
N LEU A 113 2.57 2.74 -5.96
CA LEU A 113 2.75 3.88 -5.07
C LEU A 113 1.57 4.85 -5.19
N CYS A 114 1.00 5.21 -4.05
CA CYS A 114 -0.04 6.22 -3.91
C CYS A 114 0.35 7.31 -2.91
N SER A 115 -0.30 8.48 -3.01
CA SER A 115 -0.32 9.52 -1.96
C SER A 115 -1.71 10.05 -1.73
N ILE A 116 -1.98 10.51 -0.51
CA ILE A 116 -3.26 11.16 -0.16
C ILE A 116 -3.16 12.64 -0.51
N GLU A 117 -4.03 13.10 -1.43
CA GLU A 117 -4.09 14.50 -1.85
C GLU A 117 -5.16 15.29 -1.09
N SER A 118 -6.24 14.61 -0.72
CA SER A 118 -7.33 15.17 0.10
C SER A 118 -8.11 14.04 0.79
N ALA A 119 -9.12 14.40 1.57
CA ALA A 119 -10.00 13.43 2.24
C ALA A 119 -10.71 12.45 1.27
N SER A 120 -10.83 12.81 -0.01
CA SER A 120 -11.52 12.01 -1.03
C SER A 120 -10.70 11.78 -2.30
N SER A 121 -9.43 12.19 -2.32
CA SER A 121 -8.61 12.12 -3.53
C SER A 121 -7.27 11.46 -3.24
N VAL A 122 -6.91 10.50 -4.08
CA VAL A 122 -5.65 9.76 -4.02
C VAL A 122 -4.92 9.88 -5.34
N ALA A 123 -3.65 10.26 -5.32
CA ALA A 123 -2.79 10.21 -6.49
C ALA A 123 -2.10 8.85 -6.59
N ILE A 124 -2.20 8.21 -7.76
CA ILE A 124 -1.42 7.02 -8.11
C ILE A 124 -0.21 7.49 -8.92
N HIS A 125 0.99 7.29 -8.38
CA HIS A 125 2.24 7.72 -9.00
C HIS A 125 2.77 6.73 -10.02
N GLY A 126 2.46 5.45 -9.86
CA GLY A 126 2.87 4.41 -10.79
C GLY A 126 3.12 3.08 -10.11
N PHE A 127 3.65 2.13 -10.88
CA PHE A 127 3.91 0.76 -10.45
C PHE A 127 5.32 0.28 -10.81
N ILE A 128 5.75 -0.78 -10.14
CA ILE A 128 7.03 -1.44 -10.39
C ILE A 128 6.92 -2.94 -10.12
N SER A 129 7.59 -3.76 -10.94
CA SER A 129 7.73 -5.18 -10.64
C SER A 129 8.79 -5.43 -9.57
N LYS A 130 8.65 -6.53 -8.82
CA LYS A 130 9.64 -6.95 -7.83
C LYS A 130 11.06 -7.05 -8.42
N GLY A 131 11.18 -7.63 -9.62
CA GLY A 131 12.48 -7.78 -10.30
C GLY A 131 13.11 -6.44 -10.71
N LYS A 132 12.31 -5.45 -11.14
CA LYS A 132 12.81 -4.10 -11.43
C LYS A 132 13.19 -3.36 -10.16
N PHE A 133 12.37 -3.44 -9.11
CA PHE A 133 12.68 -2.84 -7.81
C PHE A 133 14.03 -3.35 -7.28
N ALA A 134 14.27 -4.65 -7.30
CA ALA A 134 15.52 -5.26 -6.83
C ALA A 134 16.78 -4.77 -7.59
N LYS A 135 16.63 -4.24 -8.81
CA LYS A 135 17.73 -3.71 -9.64
C LYS A 135 17.90 -2.20 -9.52
N THR A 136 16.88 -1.46 -9.03
CA THR A 136 16.84 0.00 -9.09
C THR A 136 16.73 0.69 -7.73
N TYR A 137 16.47 -0.04 -6.65
CA TYR A 137 16.37 0.56 -5.34
C TYR A 137 17.67 1.24 -4.90
N HIS A 138 17.53 2.25 -4.08
CA HIS A 138 18.61 2.80 -3.27
C HIS A 138 18.25 2.69 -1.78
N ARG A 139 19.24 2.84 -0.92
CA ARG A 139 19.04 2.87 0.54
C ARG A 139 19.00 4.31 1.01
N HIS A 140 18.07 4.61 1.90
CA HIS A 140 17.99 5.90 2.57
C HIS A 140 17.60 5.70 4.03
N ASP A 141 18.18 6.50 4.92
CA ASP A 141 17.87 6.53 6.35
C ASP A 141 17.26 7.89 6.72
N TRP A 142 15.97 7.86 7.07
CA TRP A 142 15.23 9.02 7.61
C TRP A 142 15.34 9.13 9.13
N GLY A 143 16.37 8.55 9.78
CA GLY A 143 16.56 8.52 11.22
C GLY A 143 15.94 7.32 11.93
N TYR A 144 15.41 6.34 11.17
CA TYR A 144 14.79 5.11 11.66
C TYR A 144 15.44 3.84 11.11
N GLY A 145 16.69 3.94 10.66
CA GLY A 145 17.43 2.88 9.98
C GLY A 145 17.21 2.85 8.47
N ASN A 146 18.11 2.17 7.79
CA ASN A 146 18.10 2.06 6.33
C ASN A 146 16.80 1.43 5.79
N ARG A 147 16.22 2.08 4.80
CA ARG A 147 15.07 1.62 4.04
C ARG A 147 15.44 1.45 2.58
N TYR A 148 14.75 0.55 1.89
CA TYR A 148 14.89 0.32 0.45
C TYR A 148 13.84 1.13 -0.27
N CYS A 149 14.25 1.98 -1.20
CA CYS A 149 13.33 2.93 -1.81
C CYS A 149 13.59 3.19 -3.29
N VAL A 150 12.51 3.56 -3.98
CA VAL A 150 12.51 3.97 -5.38
C VAL A 150 11.65 5.23 -5.50
N LYS A 151 12.16 6.28 -6.16
CA LYS A 151 11.42 7.51 -6.39
C LYS A 151 10.31 7.30 -7.42
N ALA A 152 9.25 8.10 -7.33
CA ALA A 152 8.08 8.01 -8.22
C ALA A 152 8.45 8.13 -9.71
N GLU A 153 9.46 8.92 -10.06
CA GLU A 153 9.89 9.14 -11.45
C GLU A 153 10.45 7.86 -12.11
N ALA A 154 10.87 6.88 -11.31
CA ALA A 154 11.37 5.59 -11.81
C ALA A 154 10.28 4.52 -11.97
N LEU A 155 9.05 4.82 -11.53
CA LEU A 155 7.89 3.95 -11.65
C LEU A 155 7.30 4.02 -13.07
N ALA A 156 6.68 2.94 -13.52
CA ALA A 156 5.91 2.95 -14.75
C ALA A 156 4.52 3.57 -14.51
N PRO A 157 3.96 4.33 -15.45
CA PRO A 157 2.64 4.93 -15.30
C PRO A 157 1.54 3.86 -15.24
N ILE A 158 0.56 4.06 -14.36
CA ILE A 158 -0.49 3.05 -14.06
C ILE A 158 -1.32 2.64 -15.28
N GLU A 159 -1.43 3.50 -16.27
CA GLU A 159 -2.13 3.25 -17.53
C GLU A 159 -1.54 2.08 -18.32
N LYS A 160 -0.26 1.77 -18.09
CA LYS A 160 0.45 0.63 -18.71
C LYS A 160 0.36 -0.65 -17.87
N PHE A 161 -0.38 -0.65 -16.76
CA PHE A 161 -0.39 -1.79 -15.86
C PHE A 161 -1.02 -3.03 -16.49
N TYR A 162 -2.11 -2.89 -17.25
CA TYR A 162 -2.75 -4.01 -17.96
C TYR A 162 -1.81 -4.67 -18.95
N GLU A 163 -1.09 -3.86 -19.75
CA GLU A 163 -0.07 -4.37 -20.67
C GLU A 163 1.03 -5.13 -19.92
N ALA A 164 1.49 -4.59 -18.78
CA ALA A 164 2.56 -5.19 -17.98
C ALA A 164 2.20 -6.55 -17.38
N ILE A 165 0.91 -6.80 -17.10
CA ILE A 165 0.40 -8.08 -16.57
C ILE A 165 -0.20 -9.00 -17.64
N GLY A 166 -0.06 -8.65 -18.94
CA GLY A 166 -0.50 -9.48 -20.05
C GLY A 166 -2.02 -9.46 -20.29
N LEU A 167 -2.70 -8.38 -19.96
CA LEU A 167 -4.14 -8.16 -20.18
C LEU A 167 -4.34 -7.11 -21.28
N THR A 168 -3.80 -7.30 -22.47
CA THR A 168 -4.05 -6.45 -23.66
C THR A 168 -5.18 -7.00 -24.52
#